data_f3848997b8ecfb02cec38c7a3dca4cf6
#
_entry.id   f3848997b8ecfb02cec38c7a3dca4cf6
#
_cell.length_a   1.000
_cell.length_b   1.000
_cell.length_c   1.000
_cell.angle_alpha   90.00
_cell.angle_beta   90.00
_cell.angle_gamma   90.00
#
_symmetry.space_group_name_H-M   'P 1'
#
loop_
_entity.id
_entity.type
_entity.pdbx_description
1 polymer ?
#
loop_
_entity_poly.entity_id
_entity_poly.type
_entity_poly.pdbx_seq_one_letter_code
_entity_poly.pdbx_strand_id
1 'polypeptide(L)'
;MNGKVYLVGAGPGDPELITVKGLECIKNADVIIYDYLASPSLLKHAQAHAEIIYVGKKGGDHTLSQDRINALIAEKAQKGFTVTRLKGGDPFIFGRGGEEAEVLIDARIPFEIIPGVTSAIAAPAYAGIPLTHRKFTSTVAFVTGHEDPAKAESSIDWAALAKGIGTIVFLMGVKNLPHITDRLMHHGMPPDTPVALVRWGTTPKQTTVSGTLDTIVERIKAAGLKPPAIIVVGHVVKLREKMQWFETRPLMGQCIVVTRAREQASDLVKCLSDLGAECLECPTIKVAPPEDVKPLDRAIENLSSYNWLIFTSVNGVNFFFERLFQKNKDVRALKDIHTAVIGPATEKRLFDFGLKSDIVPESYRAESVVKAFAGKDVTGKKILLPRAKEARPVLPLELKKMGAVVDEVAAYRTLAVKDNADVLSTRLKERSIDMITFTSSSTAKNFHALFPTEDLKDLMQGVTIASIGPVTADTARDLGFDVHIVAKSYTIPGLCQAILSHFS
;
A
#
# COMPACT_ATOMS: atom_id res chain seq x y z
N MET A 1 -32.05 10.93 14.61
CA MET A 1 -31.52 9.74 15.30
C MET A 1 -30.00 9.93 15.37
N ASN A 2 -29.41 9.59 16.53
CA ASN A 2 -27.94 9.58 16.61
C ASN A 2 -27.35 8.59 15.60
N GLY A 3 -26.21 8.91 15.04
CA GLY A 3 -25.39 7.99 14.26
C GLY A 3 -24.78 6.90 15.16
N LYS A 4 -23.90 6.08 14.60
CA LYS A 4 -23.21 4.99 15.32
C LYS A 4 -21.71 5.20 15.27
N VAL A 5 -21.01 4.87 16.37
CA VAL A 5 -19.55 4.94 16.46
C VAL A 5 -18.95 3.53 16.45
N TYR A 6 -17.90 3.34 15.64
CA TYR A 6 -17.06 2.16 15.66
C TYR A 6 -15.66 2.54 16.17
N LEU A 7 -15.24 1.98 17.32
CA LEU A 7 -13.87 2.09 17.81
C LEU A 7 -13.06 0.94 17.21
N VAL A 8 -12.28 1.22 16.19
CA VAL A 8 -11.67 0.21 15.32
C VAL A 8 -10.16 0.15 15.53
N GLY A 9 -9.63 -1.04 15.78
CA GLY A 9 -8.19 -1.31 15.76
C GLY A 9 -7.65 -1.35 14.34
N ALA A 10 -6.71 -0.45 14.04
CA ALA A 10 -6.05 -0.34 12.74
C ALA A 10 -4.94 -1.39 12.51
N GLY A 11 -4.62 -2.17 13.55
CA GLY A 11 -3.45 -3.05 13.51
C GLY A 11 -2.14 -2.33 13.83
N PRO A 12 -1.01 -3.06 13.78
CA PRO A 12 0.29 -2.61 14.32
C PRO A 12 1.12 -1.76 13.34
N GLY A 13 0.70 -1.65 12.08
CA GLY A 13 1.45 -0.93 11.03
C GLY A 13 1.23 -1.52 9.64
N ASP A 14 1.38 -2.83 9.48
CA ASP A 14 1.01 -3.56 8.27
C ASP A 14 -0.51 -3.45 8.02
N PRO A 15 -0.96 -2.83 6.91
CA PRO A 15 -2.38 -2.64 6.64
C PRO A 15 -3.14 -3.97 6.41
N GLU A 16 -2.45 -5.05 6.03
CA GLU A 16 -3.08 -6.37 5.84
C GLU A 16 -3.44 -7.04 7.19
N LEU A 17 -2.94 -6.51 8.31
CA LEU A 17 -3.30 -6.96 9.66
C LEU A 17 -4.55 -6.28 10.24
N ILE A 18 -5.27 -5.51 9.45
CA ILE A 18 -6.61 -5.05 9.84
C ILE A 18 -7.58 -6.23 9.83
N THR A 19 -8.53 -6.24 10.76
CA THR A 19 -9.59 -7.25 10.72
C THR A 19 -10.55 -6.97 9.56
N VAL A 20 -11.14 -8.04 8.99
CA VAL A 20 -12.17 -7.90 7.93
C VAL A 20 -13.29 -6.96 8.37
N LYS A 21 -13.75 -7.08 9.63
CA LYS A 21 -14.78 -6.21 10.19
C LYS A 21 -14.32 -4.74 10.31
N GLY A 22 -13.06 -4.52 10.69
CA GLY A 22 -12.46 -3.19 10.73
C GLY A 22 -12.39 -2.53 9.36
N LEU A 23 -12.04 -3.29 8.33
CA LEU A 23 -12.03 -2.82 6.95
C LEU A 23 -13.44 -2.42 6.46
N GLU A 24 -14.46 -3.22 6.80
CA GLU A 24 -15.84 -2.89 6.47
C GLU A 24 -16.34 -1.61 7.19
N CYS A 25 -15.90 -1.37 8.44
CA CYS A 25 -16.20 -0.12 9.13
C CYS A 25 -15.58 1.10 8.42
N ILE A 26 -14.37 0.97 7.86
CA ILE A 26 -13.72 2.04 7.08
C ILE A 26 -14.51 2.30 5.78
N LYS A 27 -14.91 1.24 5.07
CA LYS A 27 -15.65 1.35 3.80
C LYS A 27 -17.03 1.99 3.95
N ASN A 28 -17.66 1.84 5.11
CA ASN A 28 -19.03 2.31 5.37
C ASN A 28 -19.09 3.57 6.25
N ALA A 29 -17.96 4.19 6.56
CA ALA A 29 -17.90 5.38 7.39
C ALA A 29 -18.29 6.65 6.62
N ASP A 30 -19.10 7.52 7.25
CA ASP A 30 -19.29 8.90 6.82
C ASP A 30 -18.15 9.79 7.31
N VAL A 31 -17.60 9.46 8.50
CA VAL A 31 -16.49 10.19 9.12
C VAL A 31 -15.45 9.20 9.65
N ILE A 32 -14.19 9.41 9.30
CA ILE A 32 -13.05 8.64 9.83
C ILE A 32 -12.16 9.57 10.64
N ILE A 33 -11.99 9.25 11.94
CA ILE A 33 -11.11 9.98 12.85
C ILE A 33 -9.92 9.08 13.17
N TYR A 34 -8.70 9.47 12.80
CA TYR A 34 -7.52 8.62 12.93
C TYR A 34 -6.31 9.34 13.53
N ASP A 35 -5.38 8.57 14.12
CA ASP A 35 -4.16 9.08 14.73
C ASP A 35 -2.88 8.62 13.99
N TYR A 36 -1.73 9.07 14.49
CA TYR A 36 -0.41 8.85 13.89
C TYR A 36 0.01 7.38 13.74
N LEU A 37 -0.50 6.48 14.59
CA LEU A 37 -0.11 5.06 14.58
C LEU A 37 -1.00 4.22 13.65
N ALA A 38 -2.11 4.76 13.18
CA ALA A 38 -2.92 4.11 12.16
C ALA A 38 -2.29 4.28 10.77
N SER A 39 -2.15 3.19 10.02
CA SER A 39 -1.57 3.24 8.67
C SER A 39 -2.42 4.09 7.72
N PRO A 40 -1.88 5.16 7.11
CA PRO A 40 -2.63 5.98 6.14
C PRO A 40 -3.11 5.21 4.90
N SER A 41 -2.48 4.08 4.59
CA SER A 41 -2.89 3.23 3.46
C SER A 41 -4.30 2.66 3.63
N LEU A 42 -4.78 2.49 4.87
CA LEU A 42 -6.13 2.05 5.16
C LEU A 42 -7.20 3.06 4.71
N LEU A 43 -6.87 4.35 4.68
CA LEU A 43 -7.79 5.41 4.25
C LEU A 43 -8.16 5.34 2.77
N LYS A 44 -7.39 4.59 1.96
CA LYS A 44 -7.70 4.33 0.54
C LYS A 44 -9.00 3.56 0.35
N HIS A 45 -9.46 2.86 1.39
CA HIS A 45 -10.70 2.09 1.37
C HIS A 45 -11.93 2.92 1.77
N ALA A 46 -11.73 4.15 2.22
CA ALA A 46 -12.82 5.06 2.55
C ALA A 46 -13.62 5.46 1.30
N GLN A 47 -14.89 5.75 1.49
CA GLN A 47 -15.73 6.29 0.42
C GLN A 47 -15.25 7.69 0.03
N ALA A 48 -15.46 8.07 -1.23
CA ALA A 48 -15.01 9.37 -1.76
C ALA A 48 -15.62 10.58 -1.04
N HIS A 49 -16.81 10.41 -0.42
CA HIS A 49 -17.50 11.46 0.33
C HIS A 49 -17.18 11.45 1.83
N ALA A 50 -16.46 10.44 2.34
CA ALA A 50 -16.14 10.35 3.75
C ALA A 50 -15.25 11.51 4.21
N GLU A 51 -15.61 12.13 5.31
CA GLU A 51 -14.80 13.16 5.95
C GLU A 51 -13.66 12.47 6.74
N ILE A 52 -12.40 12.82 6.40
CA ILE A 52 -11.21 12.21 7.02
C ILE A 52 -10.55 13.24 7.94
N ILE A 53 -10.51 12.94 9.25
CA ILE A 53 -10.01 13.85 10.29
C ILE A 53 -8.79 13.23 10.98
N TYR A 54 -7.64 13.90 10.85
CA TYR A 54 -6.42 13.54 11.56
C TYR A 54 -6.38 14.20 12.95
N VAL A 55 -6.18 13.41 14.01
CA VAL A 55 -6.11 13.88 15.40
C VAL A 55 -4.77 13.58 16.09
N GLY A 56 -3.79 13.08 15.36
CA GLY A 56 -2.44 12.80 15.87
C GLY A 56 -1.55 14.04 15.98
N LYS A 57 -0.35 13.87 16.57
CA LYS A 57 0.66 14.94 16.65
C LYS A 57 1.27 15.19 15.27
N LYS A 58 1.12 16.39 14.70
CA LYS A 58 1.99 16.90 13.63
C LYS A 58 3.02 17.84 14.27
N GLY A 59 4.29 17.70 13.90
CA GLY A 59 5.40 18.42 14.49
C GLY A 59 5.14 19.92 14.68
N GLY A 60 4.91 20.35 15.93
CA GLY A 60 4.78 21.73 16.33
C GLY A 60 3.37 22.29 16.52
N ASP A 61 2.32 21.67 15.96
CA ASP A 61 0.94 22.14 16.13
C ASP A 61 0.21 21.44 17.28
N HIS A 62 -0.74 22.17 17.89
CA HIS A 62 -1.50 21.73 19.07
C HIS A 62 -2.17 20.37 18.83
N THR A 63 -1.66 19.36 19.53
CA THR A 63 -2.34 18.06 19.65
C THR A 63 -3.69 18.26 20.31
N LEU A 64 -4.75 17.73 19.70
CA LEU A 64 -6.04 17.67 20.40
C LEU A 64 -5.88 16.86 21.70
N SER A 65 -6.36 17.40 22.81
CA SER A 65 -6.44 16.63 24.06
C SER A 65 -7.39 15.44 23.88
N GLN A 66 -7.27 14.40 24.70
CA GLN A 66 -8.17 13.26 24.62
C GLN A 66 -9.62 13.70 24.77
N ASP A 67 -9.91 14.65 25.67
CA ASP A 67 -11.25 15.19 25.87
C ASP A 67 -11.82 15.83 24.61
N ARG A 68 -10.99 16.56 23.86
CA ARG A 68 -11.41 17.14 22.58
C ARG A 68 -11.64 16.08 21.50
N ILE A 69 -10.84 15.01 21.48
CA ILE A 69 -11.06 13.87 20.57
C ILE A 69 -12.38 13.19 20.92
N ASN A 70 -12.65 12.93 22.22
CA ASN A 70 -13.88 12.33 22.69
C ASN A 70 -15.10 13.20 22.33
N ALA A 71 -15.01 14.51 22.55
CA ALA A 71 -16.06 15.47 22.18
C ALA A 71 -16.30 15.48 20.67
N LEU A 72 -15.25 15.45 19.84
CA LEU A 72 -15.35 15.41 18.38
C LEU A 72 -16.07 14.14 17.89
N ILE A 73 -15.74 12.97 18.46
CA ILE A 73 -16.39 11.71 18.13
C ILE A 73 -17.88 11.79 18.44
N ALA A 74 -18.22 12.25 19.65
CA ALA A 74 -19.60 12.40 20.10
C ALA A 74 -20.40 13.42 19.25
N GLU A 75 -19.81 14.58 18.94
CA GLU A 75 -20.41 15.61 18.09
C GLU A 75 -20.78 15.07 16.69
N LYS A 76 -19.85 14.37 16.04
CA LYS A 76 -20.10 13.80 14.71
C LYS A 76 -21.23 12.75 14.74
N ALA A 77 -21.24 11.88 15.76
CA ALA A 77 -22.29 10.88 15.91
C ALA A 77 -23.65 11.51 16.24
N GLN A 78 -23.71 12.57 17.06
CA GLN A 78 -24.95 13.29 17.36
C GLN A 78 -25.57 13.96 16.12
N LYS A 79 -24.74 14.32 15.12
CA LYS A 79 -25.20 14.81 13.81
C LYS A 79 -25.76 13.71 12.90
N GLY A 80 -25.79 12.45 13.37
CA GLY A 80 -26.35 11.31 12.63
C GLY A 80 -25.34 10.55 11.76
N PHE A 81 -24.04 10.89 11.80
CA PHE A 81 -23.01 10.24 11.00
C PHE A 81 -22.58 8.88 11.58
N THR A 82 -22.24 7.96 10.69
CA THR A 82 -21.48 6.74 11.01
C THR A 82 -20.02 7.09 11.16
N VAL A 83 -19.50 7.05 12.40
CA VAL A 83 -18.15 7.46 12.73
C VAL A 83 -17.26 6.25 12.95
N THR A 84 -16.14 6.15 12.22
CA THR A 84 -15.07 5.18 12.48
C THR A 84 -13.90 5.88 13.15
N ARG A 85 -13.68 5.59 14.45
CA ARG A 85 -12.46 5.98 15.17
C ARG A 85 -11.39 4.92 14.96
N LEU A 86 -10.43 5.20 14.08
CA LEU A 86 -9.36 4.28 13.69
C LEU A 86 -8.14 4.50 14.59
N LYS A 87 -7.75 3.50 15.36
CA LYS A 87 -6.71 3.56 16.42
C LYS A 87 -5.59 2.58 16.09
N GLY A 88 -4.33 3.00 16.19
CA GLY A 88 -3.20 2.09 16.04
C GLY A 88 -3.25 0.91 17.02
N GLY A 89 -2.94 -0.30 16.55
CA GLY A 89 -3.05 -1.52 17.34
C GLY A 89 -4.49 -1.92 17.63
N ASP A 90 -4.79 -2.11 18.91
CA ASP A 90 -6.11 -2.47 19.44
C ASP A 90 -6.67 -1.32 20.31
N PRO A 91 -7.97 -0.98 20.22
CA PRO A 91 -8.55 0.13 20.99
C PRO A 91 -8.44 -0.04 22.50
N PHE A 92 -8.50 -1.28 23.01
CA PHE A 92 -8.59 -1.60 24.44
C PHE A 92 -7.26 -2.05 25.06
N ILE A 93 -6.19 -2.19 24.25
CA ILE A 93 -4.85 -2.51 24.76
C ILE A 93 -3.98 -1.24 24.75
N PHE A 94 -3.99 -0.52 25.87
CA PHE A 94 -3.30 0.79 26.05
C PHE A 94 -3.66 1.84 24.98
N GLY A 95 -4.84 1.68 24.36
CA GLY A 95 -5.34 2.56 23.31
C GLY A 95 -6.30 3.65 23.81
N ARG A 96 -6.62 3.72 25.09
CA ARG A 96 -7.60 4.65 25.69
C ARG A 96 -9.03 4.50 25.12
N GLY A 97 -9.33 3.38 24.45
CA GLY A 97 -10.66 3.12 23.90
C GLY A 97 -11.75 3.01 24.97
N GLY A 98 -11.39 2.60 26.21
CA GLY A 98 -12.30 2.61 27.37
C GLY A 98 -12.81 4.01 27.68
N GLU A 99 -11.92 5.00 27.75
CA GLU A 99 -12.27 6.40 28.00
C GLU A 99 -13.15 6.98 26.86
N GLU A 100 -12.87 6.63 25.61
CA GLU A 100 -13.71 7.01 24.47
C GLU A 100 -15.11 6.37 24.57
N ALA A 101 -15.20 5.10 25.00
CA ALA A 101 -16.46 4.39 25.16
C ALA A 101 -17.31 4.94 26.34
N GLU A 102 -16.70 5.33 27.47
CA GLU A 102 -17.38 5.94 28.59
C GLU A 102 -18.11 7.23 28.16
N VAL A 103 -17.46 8.11 27.41
CA VAL A 103 -18.09 9.34 26.91
C VAL A 103 -19.27 9.04 25.97
N LEU A 104 -19.18 7.98 25.15
CA LEU A 104 -20.27 7.57 24.26
C LEU A 104 -21.46 7.02 25.04
N ILE A 105 -21.22 6.28 26.15
CA ILE A 105 -22.25 5.79 27.07
C ILE A 105 -22.99 6.97 27.71
N ASP A 106 -22.24 7.93 28.26
CA ASP A 106 -22.82 9.11 28.90
C ASP A 106 -23.67 9.95 27.94
N ALA A 107 -23.21 10.05 26.69
CA ALA A 107 -23.91 10.73 25.60
C ALA A 107 -25.07 9.90 24.98
N ARG A 108 -25.30 8.67 25.43
CA ARG A 108 -26.27 7.70 24.87
C ARG A 108 -26.11 7.50 23.35
N ILE A 109 -24.86 7.44 22.88
CA ILE A 109 -24.53 7.20 21.50
C ILE A 109 -24.26 5.70 21.31
N PRO A 110 -24.91 5.02 20.35
CA PRO A 110 -24.64 3.61 20.08
C PRO A 110 -23.23 3.43 19.53
N PHE A 111 -22.50 2.48 20.07
CA PHE A 111 -21.14 2.19 19.62
C PHE A 111 -20.85 0.70 19.57
N GLU A 112 -19.75 0.34 18.90
CA GLU A 112 -19.24 -1.02 18.80
C GLU A 112 -17.70 -0.99 18.84
N ILE A 113 -17.12 -1.95 19.58
CA ILE A 113 -15.67 -2.13 19.64
C ILE A 113 -15.26 -3.19 18.62
N ILE A 114 -14.34 -2.83 17.73
CA ILE A 114 -13.76 -3.75 16.76
C ILE A 114 -12.30 -3.98 17.14
N PRO A 115 -11.95 -5.13 17.74
CA PRO A 115 -10.59 -5.44 18.10
C PRO A 115 -9.64 -5.34 16.90
N GLY A 116 -8.38 -5.02 17.19
CA GLY A 116 -7.29 -5.01 16.22
C GLY A 116 -6.10 -5.81 16.71
N VAL A 117 -5.17 -6.11 15.80
CA VAL A 117 -3.92 -6.78 16.17
C VAL A 117 -3.03 -5.77 16.90
N THR A 118 -2.84 -5.97 18.21
CA THR A 118 -1.97 -5.07 18.99
C THR A 118 -0.48 -5.24 18.62
N SER A 119 0.26 -4.14 18.63
CA SER A 119 1.72 -4.15 18.44
C SER A 119 2.46 -5.01 19.47
N ALA A 120 1.86 -5.20 20.65
CA ALA A 120 2.43 -6.04 21.73
C ALA A 120 2.61 -7.51 21.30
N ILE A 121 1.80 -8.01 20.37
CA ILE A 121 1.94 -9.37 19.83
C ILE A 121 2.53 -9.39 18.42
N ALA A 122 2.19 -8.43 17.59
CA ALA A 122 2.61 -8.44 16.20
C ALA A 122 4.08 -8.03 16.02
N ALA A 123 4.56 -7.01 16.71
CA ALA A 123 5.96 -6.58 16.58
C ALA A 123 6.95 -7.68 17.00
N PRO A 124 6.77 -8.38 18.13
CA PRO A 124 7.60 -9.55 18.46
C PRO A 124 7.51 -10.67 17.40
N ALA A 125 6.31 -10.99 16.90
CA ALA A 125 6.12 -12.03 15.88
C ALA A 125 6.87 -11.72 14.59
N TYR A 126 6.83 -10.47 14.14
CA TYR A 126 7.57 -10.00 12.95
C TYR A 126 9.08 -9.89 13.23
N ALA A 127 9.48 -9.73 14.48
CA ALA A 127 10.88 -9.84 14.88
C ALA A 127 11.35 -11.30 15.05
N GLY A 128 10.51 -12.30 14.85
CA GLY A 128 10.84 -13.71 15.07
C GLY A 128 10.92 -14.10 16.54
N ILE A 129 10.17 -13.40 17.41
CA ILE A 129 10.12 -13.65 18.86
C ILE A 129 8.70 -14.12 19.23
N PRO A 130 8.48 -15.43 19.46
CA PRO A 130 7.21 -15.91 19.99
C PRO A 130 7.07 -15.52 21.45
N LEU A 131 5.93 -14.97 21.85
CA LEU A 131 5.69 -14.54 23.24
C LEU A 131 5.52 -15.69 24.22
N THR A 132 5.11 -16.86 23.72
CA THR A 132 4.99 -18.10 24.47
C THR A 132 5.76 -19.20 23.76
N HIS A 133 6.38 -20.09 24.53
CA HIS A 133 7.06 -21.25 23.97
C HIS A 133 7.17 -22.35 25.02
N ARG A 134 6.77 -23.58 24.67
CA ARG A 134 6.66 -24.71 25.60
C ARG A 134 7.91 -24.95 26.46
N LYS A 135 9.12 -24.65 25.96
CA LYS A 135 10.40 -24.82 26.66
C LYS A 135 10.84 -23.60 27.48
N PHE A 136 10.28 -22.41 27.22
CA PHE A 136 10.80 -21.16 27.78
C PHE A 136 9.81 -20.47 28.72
N THR A 137 8.52 -20.42 28.38
CA THR A 137 7.53 -19.70 29.17
C THR A 137 6.09 -20.10 28.87
N SER A 138 5.27 -20.10 29.92
CA SER A 138 3.81 -20.29 29.85
C SER A 138 3.06 -19.02 30.25
N THR A 139 3.75 -17.93 30.60
CA THR A 139 3.16 -16.67 31.07
C THR A 139 3.63 -15.51 30.24
N VAL A 140 2.69 -14.57 29.94
CA VAL A 140 2.96 -13.30 29.26
C VAL A 140 2.23 -12.19 30.00
N ALA A 141 2.92 -11.06 30.22
CA ALA A 141 2.32 -9.85 30.71
C ALA A 141 2.51 -8.70 29.71
N PHE A 142 1.46 -7.93 29.42
CA PHE A 142 1.52 -6.64 28.75
C PHE A 142 1.51 -5.53 29.80
N VAL A 143 2.52 -4.66 29.75
CA VAL A 143 2.75 -3.63 30.77
C VAL A 143 2.98 -2.29 30.07
N THR A 144 2.41 -1.21 30.65
CA THR A 144 2.81 0.13 30.20
C THR A 144 4.17 0.51 30.79
N GLY A 145 5.08 0.97 29.97
CA GLY A 145 6.35 1.53 30.40
C GLY A 145 6.28 3.03 30.74
N HIS A 146 5.10 3.61 30.66
CA HIS A 146 4.84 5.02 30.94
C HIS A 146 3.56 5.16 31.77
N GLU A 147 3.70 5.22 33.08
CA GLU A 147 2.59 5.51 33.98
C GLU A 147 2.33 7.03 34.03
N ASP A 148 1.15 7.40 34.53
CA ASP A 148 0.78 8.79 34.76
C ASP A 148 1.76 9.45 35.73
N PRO A 149 2.47 10.52 35.33
CA PRO A 149 3.40 11.22 36.21
C PRO A 149 2.77 11.80 37.49
N ALA A 150 1.45 11.96 37.49
CA ALA A 150 0.69 12.46 38.67
C ALA A 150 0.48 11.38 39.74
N LYS A 151 0.75 10.11 39.44
CA LYS A 151 0.64 9.04 40.47
C LYS A 151 1.82 9.11 41.43
N ALA A 152 1.47 9.15 42.73
CA ALA A 152 2.47 9.14 43.82
C ALA A 152 3.23 7.82 43.92
N GLU A 153 2.60 6.70 43.55
CA GLU A 153 3.21 5.35 43.54
C GLU A 153 2.93 4.60 42.23
N SER A 154 3.89 3.78 41.83
CA SER A 154 3.72 2.90 40.68
C SER A 154 2.62 1.86 40.95
N SER A 155 1.73 1.68 39.99
CA SER A 155 0.75 0.60 40.01
C SER A 155 1.33 -0.75 39.57
N ILE A 156 2.60 -0.79 39.17
CA ILE A 156 3.27 -1.99 38.68
C ILE A 156 3.91 -2.74 39.85
N ASP A 157 3.48 -3.97 40.10
CA ASP A 157 4.17 -4.88 41.00
C ASP A 157 5.41 -5.47 40.31
N TRP A 158 6.52 -4.76 40.46
CA TRP A 158 7.80 -5.13 39.87
C TRP A 158 8.34 -6.48 40.40
N ALA A 159 8.06 -6.81 41.67
CA ALA A 159 8.49 -8.07 42.25
C ALA A 159 7.73 -9.26 41.67
N ALA A 160 6.43 -9.13 41.47
CA ALA A 160 5.64 -10.15 40.81
C ALA A 160 6.04 -10.32 39.34
N LEU A 161 6.29 -9.22 38.61
CA LEU A 161 6.77 -9.27 37.23
C LEU A 161 8.13 -9.98 37.12
N ALA A 162 9.10 -9.61 37.97
CA ALA A 162 10.45 -10.14 37.87
C ALA A 162 10.54 -11.64 38.20
N LYS A 163 9.67 -12.14 39.11
CA LYS A 163 9.73 -13.53 39.61
C LYS A 163 8.69 -14.45 38.99
N GLY A 164 7.52 -13.93 38.57
CA GLY A 164 6.37 -14.75 38.20
C GLY A 164 6.08 -14.81 36.70
N ILE A 165 6.66 -13.92 35.89
CA ILE A 165 6.32 -13.78 34.48
C ILE A 165 7.49 -14.15 33.59
N GLY A 166 7.29 -15.13 32.71
CA GLY A 166 8.35 -15.64 31.85
C GLY A 166 8.60 -14.78 30.59
N THR A 167 7.60 -14.02 30.12
CA THR A 167 7.75 -13.02 29.04
C THR A 167 7.01 -11.75 29.43
N ILE A 168 7.71 -10.62 29.44
CA ILE A 168 7.15 -9.32 29.70
C ILE A 168 7.25 -8.46 28.45
N VAL A 169 6.15 -7.81 28.04
CA VAL A 169 6.10 -6.92 26.90
C VAL A 169 5.72 -5.52 27.37
N PHE A 170 6.64 -4.57 27.27
CA PHE A 170 6.36 -3.19 27.60
C PHE A 170 6.01 -2.37 26.36
N LEU A 171 4.90 -1.67 26.43
CA LEU A 171 4.49 -0.63 25.50
C LEU A 171 4.90 0.74 26.05
N MET A 172 5.22 1.71 25.18
CA MET A 172 5.55 3.10 25.56
C MET A 172 6.78 3.22 26.49
N GLY A 173 7.61 2.18 26.63
CA GLY A 173 8.69 2.11 27.62
C GLY A 173 10.05 2.65 27.16
N VAL A 174 10.25 3.08 25.91
CA VAL A 174 11.59 3.41 25.37
C VAL A 174 12.29 4.50 26.17
N LYS A 175 11.61 5.57 26.55
CA LYS A 175 12.18 6.65 27.34
C LYS A 175 12.53 6.22 28.79
N ASN A 176 11.80 5.26 29.31
CA ASN A 176 11.96 4.73 30.66
C ASN A 176 12.74 3.42 30.70
N LEU A 177 13.38 3.01 29.58
CA LEU A 177 14.11 1.76 29.50
C LEU A 177 15.14 1.58 30.62
N PRO A 178 15.99 2.59 30.99
CA PRO A 178 16.94 2.46 32.11
C PRO A 178 16.23 2.14 33.44
N HIS A 179 15.12 2.81 33.73
CA HIS A 179 14.32 2.53 34.92
C HIS A 179 13.70 1.14 34.91
N ILE A 180 13.15 0.71 33.76
CA ILE A 180 12.54 -0.62 33.62
C ILE A 180 13.57 -1.73 33.87
N THR A 181 14.77 -1.62 33.28
CA THR A 181 15.83 -2.62 33.44
C THR A 181 16.34 -2.67 34.88
N ASP A 182 16.56 -1.49 35.51
CA ASP A 182 16.97 -1.37 36.91
C ASP A 182 15.95 -2.00 37.85
N ARG A 183 14.64 -1.67 37.70
CA ARG A 183 13.58 -2.23 38.53
C ARG A 183 13.47 -3.76 38.43
N LEU A 184 13.55 -4.32 37.21
CA LEU A 184 13.51 -5.78 37.01
C LEU A 184 14.70 -6.46 37.69
N MET A 185 15.93 -5.94 37.52
CA MET A 185 17.13 -6.47 38.16
C MET A 185 17.11 -6.33 39.67
N HIS A 186 16.68 -5.16 40.18
CA HIS A 186 16.56 -4.91 41.64
C HIS A 186 15.59 -5.91 42.30
N HIS A 187 14.53 -6.33 41.60
CA HIS A 187 13.59 -7.33 42.12
C HIS A 187 13.97 -8.79 41.79
N GLY A 188 15.19 -9.01 41.32
CA GLY A 188 15.79 -10.34 41.24
C GLY A 188 15.76 -11.01 39.86
N MET A 189 15.38 -10.27 38.79
CA MET A 189 15.59 -10.81 37.45
C MET A 189 17.08 -10.81 37.07
N PRO A 190 17.65 -11.93 36.56
CA PRO A 190 19.06 -12.01 36.22
C PRO A 190 19.49 -10.94 35.21
N PRO A 191 20.64 -10.28 35.37
CA PRO A 191 21.13 -9.26 34.45
C PRO A 191 21.33 -9.75 33.00
N ASP A 192 21.63 -11.05 32.83
CA ASP A 192 21.78 -11.71 31.53
C ASP A 192 20.45 -12.11 30.87
N THR A 193 19.30 -11.76 31.47
CA THR A 193 17.99 -12.01 30.89
C THR A 193 17.87 -11.30 29.54
N PRO A 194 17.52 -12.04 28.46
CA PRO A 194 17.44 -11.48 27.12
C PRO A 194 16.34 -10.42 26.97
N VAL A 195 16.66 -9.35 26.25
CA VAL A 195 15.77 -8.24 25.94
C VAL A 195 15.85 -7.90 24.45
N ALA A 196 14.73 -7.57 23.83
CA ALA A 196 14.69 -7.01 22.48
C ALA A 196 13.79 -5.77 22.44
N LEU A 197 14.20 -4.76 21.67
CA LEU A 197 13.33 -3.65 21.29
C LEU A 197 13.03 -3.74 19.80
N VAL A 198 11.75 -3.70 19.46
CA VAL A 198 11.25 -3.74 18.07
C VAL A 198 10.60 -2.40 17.76
N ARG A 199 11.27 -1.62 16.92
CA ARG A 199 10.80 -0.31 16.46
C ARG A 199 10.06 -0.46 15.14
N TRP A 200 8.96 0.29 14.96
CA TRP A 200 8.13 0.27 13.74
C TRP A 200 7.76 -1.15 13.30
N GLY A 201 7.46 -2.01 14.28
CA GLY A 201 7.12 -3.41 14.03
C GLY A 201 6.07 -3.59 12.95
N THR A 202 6.23 -4.62 12.12
CA THR A 202 5.39 -5.00 10.98
C THR A 202 5.47 -4.08 9.75
N THR A 203 6.28 -3.02 9.80
CA THR A 203 6.47 -2.13 8.66
C THR A 203 7.84 -2.36 8.00
N PRO A 204 8.04 -1.94 6.74
CA PRO A 204 9.35 -2.01 6.08
C PRO A 204 10.47 -1.25 6.80
N LYS A 205 10.13 -0.40 7.78
CA LYS A 205 11.06 0.34 8.64
C LYS A 205 11.38 -0.38 9.95
N GLN A 206 10.92 -1.62 10.10
CA GLN A 206 11.16 -2.38 11.32
C GLN A 206 12.66 -2.51 11.57
N THR A 207 13.04 -2.23 12.81
CA THR A 207 14.41 -2.41 13.29
C THR A 207 14.36 -3.06 14.66
N THR A 208 15.11 -4.13 14.86
CA THR A 208 15.19 -4.83 16.15
C THR A 208 16.60 -4.77 16.71
N VAL A 209 16.71 -4.32 17.96
CA VAL A 209 17.96 -4.35 18.73
C VAL A 209 17.78 -5.31 19.90
N SER A 210 18.68 -6.29 20.02
CA SER A 210 18.67 -7.30 21.08
C SER A 210 19.89 -7.16 21.99
N GLY A 211 19.74 -7.56 23.25
CA GLY A 211 20.78 -7.60 24.26
C GLY A 211 20.29 -8.32 25.51
N THR A 212 20.81 -7.94 26.66
CA THR A 212 20.43 -8.43 27.99
C THR A 212 20.05 -7.24 28.88
N LEU A 213 19.41 -7.46 30.00
CA LEU A 213 18.99 -6.36 30.90
C LEU A 213 20.12 -5.39 31.24
N ASP A 214 21.31 -5.88 31.42
CA ASP A 214 22.52 -5.10 31.74
C ASP A 214 23.10 -4.35 30.52
N THR A 215 22.88 -4.82 29.28
CA THR A 215 23.51 -4.26 28.08
C THR A 215 22.58 -3.48 27.17
N ILE A 216 21.26 -3.71 27.26
CA ILE A 216 20.30 -3.20 26.29
C ILE A 216 20.24 -1.68 26.24
N VAL A 217 20.41 -0.99 27.38
CA VAL A 217 20.35 0.48 27.44
C VAL A 217 21.43 1.10 26.57
N GLU A 218 22.66 0.63 26.69
CA GLU A 218 23.79 1.14 25.90
C GLU A 218 23.67 0.76 24.42
N ARG A 219 23.18 -0.45 24.12
CA ARG A 219 22.92 -0.87 22.73
C ARG A 219 21.88 0.00 22.04
N ILE A 220 20.78 0.34 22.73
CA ILE A 220 19.73 1.23 22.18
C ILE A 220 20.25 2.63 21.95
N LYS A 221 21.09 3.15 22.87
CA LYS A 221 21.75 4.45 22.73
C LYS A 221 22.69 4.47 21.51
N ALA A 222 23.53 3.45 21.37
CA ALA A 222 24.45 3.31 20.25
C ALA A 222 23.70 3.19 18.90
N ALA A 223 22.59 2.45 18.87
CA ALA A 223 21.74 2.31 17.68
C ALA A 223 20.87 3.54 17.38
N GLY A 224 20.80 4.54 18.26
CA GLY A 224 19.96 5.71 18.09
C GLY A 224 18.45 5.39 17.99
N LEU A 225 18.00 4.27 18.59
CA LEU A 225 16.62 3.81 18.48
C LEU A 225 15.68 4.73 19.27
N LYS A 226 14.64 5.23 18.59
CA LYS A 226 13.64 6.18 19.14
C LYS A 226 12.24 5.54 19.17
N PRO A 227 11.31 6.06 19.97
CA PRO A 227 9.90 5.67 19.90
C PRO A 227 9.32 5.85 18.48
N PRO A 228 8.27 5.11 18.12
CA PRO A 228 7.60 4.08 18.89
C PRO A 228 8.33 2.73 18.81
N ALA A 229 8.40 1.99 19.92
CA ALA A 229 8.93 0.63 19.94
C ALA A 229 8.30 -0.19 21.08
N ILE A 230 8.30 -1.52 20.88
CA ILE A 230 7.90 -2.52 21.86
C ILE A 230 9.17 -3.11 22.50
N ILE A 231 9.14 -3.30 23.82
CA ILE A 231 10.22 -3.95 24.56
C ILE A 231 9.75 -5.36 24.94
N VAL A 232 10.53 -6.37 24.62
CA VAL A 232 10.26 -7.77 25.02
C VAL A 232 11.38 -8.24 25.93
N VAL A 233 11.02 -8.71 27.13
CA VAL A 233 11.96 -9.24 28.13
C VAL A 233 11.63 -10.71 28.35
N GLY A 234 12.63 -11.58 28.28
CA GLY A 234 12.50 -13.01 28.56
C GLY A 234 13.29 -13.90 27.61
N HIS A 235 13.46 -15.17 28.01
CA HIS A 235 14.28 -16.15 27.29
C HIS A 235 13.79 -16.46 25.85
N VAL A 236 12.54 -16.18 25.54
CA VAL A 236 11.99 -16.33 24.16
C VAL A 236 12.71 -15.43 23.14
N VAL A 237 13.34 -14.35 23.58
CA VAL A 237 14.10 -13.45 22.71
C VAL A 237 15.25 -14.18 22.00
N LYS A 238 15.86 -15.20 22.62
CA LYS A 238 16.91 -16.04 22.00
C LYS A 238 16.45 -16.75 20.74
N LEU A 239 15.14 -17.01 20.60
CA LEU A 239 14.61 -17.71 19.43
C LEU A 239 14.70 -16.88 18.15
N ARG A 240 14.79 -15.54 18.27
CA ARG A 240 14.96 -14.65 17.14
C ARG A 240 16.16 -15.03 16.25
N GLU A 241 17.25 -15.48 16.80
CA GLU A 241 18.45 -15.88 16.03
C GLU A 241 18.13 -16.88 14.91
N LYS A 242 17.11 -17.72 15.14
CA LYS A 242 16.69 -18.79 14.22
C LYS A 242 15.38 -18.49 13.50
N MET A 243 14.58 -17.55 14.02
CA MET A 243 13.21 -17.32 13.58
C MET A 243 13.01 -15.94 12.91
N GLN A 244 14.03 -15.15 12.75
CA GLN A 244 13.89 -13.88 12.03
C GLN A 244 13.60 -14.14 10.55
N TRP A 245 12.44 -13.73 10.12
CA TRP A 245 11.93 -13.98 8.77
C TRP A 245 11.57 -12.70 8.02
N PHE A 246 11.19 -11.65 8.75
CA PHE A 246 10.68 -10.43 8.17
C PHE A 246 11.82 -9.46 7.79
N GLU A 247 12.77 -9.22 8.71
CA GLU A 247 13.90 -8.30 8.49
C GLU A 247 14.98 -8.89 7.56
N THR A 248 14.88 -10.17 7.20
CA THR A 248 15.77 -10.84 6.23
C THR A 248 15.22 -10.82 4.81
N ARG A 249 14.08 -10.16 4.57
CA ARG A 249 13.52 -10.02 3.23
C ARG A 249 14.46 -9.21 2.33
N PRO A 250 14.59 -9.57 1.04
CA PRO A 250 15.62 -9.00 0.15
C PRO A 250 15.55 -7.49 -0.04
N LEU A 251 14.35 -6.90 0.03
CA LEU A 251 14.14 -5.45 -0.15
C LEU A 251 13.82 -4.73 1.16
N MET A 252 14.10 -5.35 2.30
CA MET A 252 13.85 -4.74 3.60
C MET A 252 14.65 -3.45 3.76
N GLY A 253 13.95 -2.38 4.17
CA GLY A 253 14.52 -1.05 4.32
C GLY A 253 14.60 -0.23 3.03
N GLN A 254 14.32 -0.81 1.86
CA GLN A 254 14.30 -0.08 0.59
C GLN A 254 12.98 0.70 0.42
N CYS A 255 13.07 1.97 0.03
CA CYS A 255 11.94 2.79 -0.37
C CYS A 255 11.85 2.88 -1.89
N ILE A 256 10.81 2.31 -2.47
CA ILE A 256 10.62 2.20 -3.92
C ILE A 256 9.41 3.02 -4.38
N VAL A 257 9.65 3.98 -5.26
CA VAL A 257 8.58 4.76 -5.90
C VAL A 257 7.96 3.98 -7.05
N VAL A 258 6.65 3.77 -6.99
CA VAL A 258 5.86 3.14 -8.05
C VAL A 258 5.08 4.23 -8.79
N THR A 259 5.48 4.51 -10.04
CA THR A 259 4.94 5.63 -10.85
C THR A 259 3.71 5.26 -11.68
N ARG A 260 3.24 4.01 -11.59
CA ARG A 260 2.11 3.50 -12.37
C ARG A 260 0.77 4.09 -11.89
N ALA A 261 -0.21 4.15 -12.81
CA ALA A 261 -1.58 4.54 -12.47
C ALA A 261 -2.14 3.69 -11.33
N ARG A 262 -2.87 4.31 -10.41
CA ARG A 262 -3.30 3.73 -9.12
C ARG A 262 -4.03 2.39 -9.27
N GLU A 263 -4.94 2.30 -10.24
CA GLU A 263 -5.73 1.09 -10.50
C GLU A 263 -4.90 -0.10 -11.01
N GLN A 264 -3.66 0.15 -11.44
CA GLN A 264 -2.75 -0.84 -12.01
C GLN A 264 -1.48 -1.06 -11.18
N ALA A 265 -1.31 -0.28 -10.11
CA ALA A 265 -0.11 -0.34 -9.26
C ALA A 265 -0.13 -1.55 -8.32
N SER A 266 -1.31 -2.09 -7.99
CA SER A 266 -1.52 -3.09 -6.94
C SER A 266 -0.61 -4.31 -7.06
N ASP A 267 -0.45 -4.91 -8.25
CA ASP A 267 0.38 -6.11 -8.43
C ASP A 267 1.88 -5.84 -8.22
N LEU A 268 2.38 -4.69 -8.69
CA LEU A 268 3.78 -4.30 -8.49
C LEU A 268 4.04 -3.93 -7.03
N VAL A 269 3.16 -3.12 -6.45
CA VAL A 269 3.23 -2.73 -5.03
C VAL A 269 3.20 -3.98 -4.15
N LYS A 270 2.26 -4.90 -4.40
CA LYS A 270 2.18 -6.15 -3.64
C LYS A 270 3.46 -6.97 -3.77
N CYS A 271 3.95 -7.19 -4.98
CA CYS A 271 5.18 -7.95 -5.22
C CYS A 271 6.39 -7.36 -4.46
N LEU A 272 6.59 -6.04 -4.53
CA LEU A 272 7.71 -5.38 -3.86
C LEU A 272 7.54 -5.34 -2.34
N SER A 273 6.33 -5.13 -1.84
CA SER A 273 6.02 -5.15 -0.41
C SER A 273 6.19 -6.55 0.20
N ASP A 274 5.79 -7.61 -0.52
CA ASP A 274 6.02 -8.99 -0.11
C ASP A 274 7.52 -9.33 0.02
N LEU A 275 8.39 -8.61 -0.71
CA LEU A 275 9.84 -8.68 -0.60
C LEU A 275 10.43 -7.75 0.48
N GLY A 276 9.61 -6.96 1.16
CA GLY A 276 10.01 -6.11 2.29
C GLY A 276 10.15 -4.62 1.97
N ALA A 277 9.92 -4.17 0.73
CA ALA A 277 10.06 -2.76 0.36
C ALA A 277 8.96 -1.86 0.95
N GLU A 278 9.33 -0.62 1.30
CA GLU A 278 8.37 0.49 1.43
C GLU A 278 7.99 0.98 0.04
N CYS A 279 6.75 0.75 -0.39
CA CYS A 279 6.27 1.24 -1.67
C CYS A 279 5.60 2.60 -1.54
N LEU A 280 6.18 3.63 -2.17
CA LEU A 280 5.57 4.94 -2.31
C LEU A 280 4.83 5.02 -3.65
N GLU A 281 3.51 4.93 -3.60
CA GLU A 281 2.70 5.09 -4.80
C GLU A 281 2.67 6.57 -5.21
N CYS A 282 3.28 6.87 -6.34
CA CYS A 282 3.29 8.19 -6.96
C CYS A 282 2.78 8.09 -8.41
N PRO A 283 1.47 7.90 -8.60
CA PRO A 283 0.91 7.82 -9.94
C PRO A 283 1.19 9.13 -10.69
N THR A 284 1.93 9.03 -11.78
CA THR A 284 2.22 10.17 -12.67
C THR A 284 1.18 10.31 -13.76
N ILE A 285 0.30 9.32 -13.87
CA ILE A 285 -0.81 9.28 -14.82
C ILE A 285 -2.09 8.80 -14.16
N LYS A 286 -3.21 9.35 -14.64
CA LYS A 286 -4.56 8.90 -14.35
C LYS A 286 -5.25 8.54 -15.66
N VAL A 287 -5.88 7.38 -15.70
CA VAL A 287 -6.71 6.98 -16.82
C VAL A 287 -8.12 7.54 -16.60
N ALA A 288 -8.67 8.16 -17.62
CA ALA A 288 -9.99 8.80 -17.56
C ALA A 288 -10.80 8.52 -18.84
N PRO A 289 -12.13 8.61 -18.80
CA PRO A 289 -12.94 8.57 -20.02
C PRO A 289 -12.46 9.59 -21.06
N PRO A 290 -12.69 9.39 -22.36
CA PRO A 290 -12.40 10.38 -23.37
C PRO A 290 -13.25 11.64 -23.16
N GLU A 291 -12.79 12.80 -23.65
CA GLU A 291 -13.57 14.05 -23.57
C GLU A 291 -14.90 13.96 -24.31
N ASP A 292 -14.85 13.34 -25.48
CA ASP A 292 -16.05 13.04 -26.25
C ASP A 292 -16.27 11.53 -26.33
N VAL A 293 -17.30 11.06 -25.68
CA VAL A 293 -17.73 9.64 -25.65
C VAL A 293 -18.60 9.26 -26.84
N LYS A 294 -19.08 10.23 -27.64
CA LYS A 294 -20.02 9.97 -28.74
C LYS A 294 -19.47 9.05 -29.84
N PRO A 295 -18.17 9.10 -30.22
CA PRO A 295 -17.62 8.14 -31.16
C PRO A 295 -17.70 6.70 -30.67
N LEU A 296 -17.36 6.47 -29.38
CA LEU A 296 -17.46 5.16 -28.75
C LEU A 296 -18.91 4.69 -28.64
N ASP A 297 -19.83 5.60 -28.30
CA ASP A 297 -21.27 5.31 -28.27
C ASP A 297 -21.79 4.86 -29.60
N ARG A 298 -21.46 5.59 -30.67
CA ARG A 298 -21.85 5.23 -32.06
C ARG A 298 -21.30 3.87 -32.49
N ALA A 299 -20.04 3.58 -32.12
CA ALA A 299 -19.43 2.30 -32.39
C ALA A 299 -20.17 1.15 -31.65
N ILE A 300 -20.51 1.36 -30.37
CA ILE A 300 -21.24 0.40 -29.54
C ILE A 300 -22.66 0.20 -30.06
N GLU A 301 -23.35 1.25 -30.55
CA GLU A 301 -24.67 1.15 -31.13
C GLU A 301 -24.66 0.33 -32.42
N ASN A 302 -23.58 0.41 -33.21
CA ASN A 302 -23.40 -0.24 -34.51
C ASN A 302 -22.52 -1.50 -34.46
N LEU A 303 -22.40 -2.19 -33.32
CA LEU A 303 -21.53 -3.36 -33.16
C LEU A 303 -21.73 -4.44 -34.23
N SER A 304 -22.95 -4.71 -34.63
CA SER A 304 -23.27 -5.71 -35.66
C SER A 304 -22.65 -5.42 -37.04
N SER A 305 -22.11 -4.22 -37.26
CA SER A 305 -21.44 -3.86 -38.52
C SER A 305 -19.95 -4.24 -38.52
N TYR A 306 -19.37 -4.60 -37.37
CA TYR A 306 -17.96 -4.93 -37.26
C TYR A 306 -17.72 -6.44 -37.35
N ASN A 307 -16.60 -6.79 -37.96
CA ASN A 307 -16.13 -8.18 -38.08
C ASN A 307 -15.10 -8.51 -36.96
N TRP A 308 -14.36 -7.50 -36.52
CA TRP A 308 -13.32 -7.64 -35.53
C TRP A 308 -13.36 -6.54 -34.47
N LEU A 309 -13.05 -6.92 -33.24
CA LEU A 309 -12.83 -6.02 -32.12
C LEU A 309 -11.43 -6.27 -31.55
N ILE A 310 -10.55 -5.26 -31.59
CA ILE A 310 -9.14 -5.41 -31.21
C ILE A 310 -8.87 -4.56 -29.95
N PHE A 311 -8.38 -5.20 -28.90
CA PHE A 311 -7.94 -4.51 -27.68
C PHE A 311 -6.42 -4.49 -27.55
N THR A 312 -5.85 -3.31 -27.41
CA THR A 312 -4.40 -3.08 -27.23
C THR A 312 -4.02 -2.78 -25.79
N SER A 313 -4.93 -2.89 -24.83
CA SER A 313 -4.67 -2.69 -23.41
C SER A 313 -5.84 -3.19 -22.54
N VAL A 314 -5.52 -3.50 -21.28
CA VAL A 314 -6.53 -3.80 -20.23
C VAL A 314 -7.51 -2.64 -20.05
N ASN A 315 -7.04 -1.39 -20.11
CA ASN A 315 -7.89 -0.21 -20.00
C ASN A 315 -8.89 -0.11 -21.16
N GLY A 316 -8.45 -0.42 -22.39
CA GLY A 316 -9.33 -0.47 -23.54
C GLY A 316 -10.51 -1.44 -23.33
N VAL A 317 -10.22 -2.62 -22.76
CA VAL A 317 -11.26 -3.59 -22.37
C VAL A 317 -12.20 -2.98 -21.33
N ASN A 318 -11.65 -2.47 -20.22
CA ASN A 318 -12.44 -1.94 -19.11
C ASN A 318 -13.40 -0.83 -19.55
N PHE A 319 -12.87 0.21 -20.19
CA PHE A 319 -13.69 1.38 -20.61
C PHE A 319 -14.70 1.02 -21.71
N PHE A 320 -14.37 0.09 -22.60
CA PHE A 320 -15.31 -0.39 -23.59
C PHE A 320 -16.48 -1.14 -22.95
N PHE A 321 -16.21 -2.11 -22.04
CA PHE A 321 -17.28 -2.88 -21.40
C PHE A 321 -18.09 -2.04 -20.42
N GLU A 322 -17.46 -1.16 -19.66
CA GLU A 322 -18.17 -0.21 -18.82
C GLU A 322 -19.17 0.62 -19.65
N ARG A 323 -18.72 1.14 -20.79
CA ARG A 323 -19.58 1.93 -21.67
C ARG A 323 -20.67 1.09 -22.34
N LEU A 324 -20.35 -0.15 -22.73
CA LEU A 324 -21.32 -1.12 -23.28
C LEU A 324 -22.47 -1.35 -22.29
N PHE A 325 -22.15 -1.58 -21.01
CA PHE A 325 -23.14 -1.80 -19.95
C PHE A 325 -23.96 -0.53 -19.66
N GLN A 326 -23.33 0.65 -19.64
CA GLN A 326 -24.04 1.93 -19.52
C GLN A 326 -25.05 2.16 -20.66
N LYS A 327 -24.81 1.57 -21.83
CA LYS A 327 -25.74 1.58 -22.97
C LYS A 327 -26.78 0.44 -22.93
N ASN A 328 -26.97 -0.21 -21.78
CA ASN A 328 -27.87 -1.32 -21.57
C ASN A 328 -27.64 -2.50 -22.55
N LYS A 329 -26.39 -2.69 -23.00
CA LYS A 329 -25.97 -3.85 -23.78
C LYS A 329 -25.07 -4.72 -22.93
N ASP A 330 -24.89 -5.98 -23.29
CA ASP A 330 -23.98 -6.92 -22.65
C ASP A 330 -23.13 -7.68 -23.67
N VAL A 331 -22.35 -8.65 -23.22
CA VAL A 331 -21.40 -9.43 -24.03
C VAL A 331 -22.09 -10.15 -25.21
N ARG A 332 -23.41 -10.43 -25.16
CA ARG A 332 -24.19 -11.04 -26.26
C ARG A 332 -24.24 -10.15 -27.49
N ALA A 333 -24.02 -8.84 -27.33
CA ALA A 333 -23.92 -7.90 -28.46
C ALA A 333 -22.69 -8.15 -29.35
N LEU A 334 -21.73 -8.94 -28.87
CA LEU A 334 -20.47 -9.29 -29.55
C LEU A 334 -20.48 -10.68 -30.18
N LYS A 335 -21.64 -11.39 -30.22
CA LYS A 335 -21.77 -12.81 -30.62
C LYS A 335 -21.15 -13.16 -31.98
N ASP A 336 -21.17 -12.22 -32.94
CA ASP A 336 -20.72 -12.45 -34.31
C ASP A 336 -19.40 -11.69 -34.62
N ILE A 337 -18.72 -11.18 -33.61
CA ILE A 337 -17.50 -10.37 -33.74
C ILE A 337 -16.31 -11.17 -33.24
N HIS A 338 -15.30 -11.35 -34.10
CA HIS A 338 -14.05 -11.92 -33.70
C HIS A 338 -13.25 -10.94 -32.84
N THR A 339 -12.48 -11.47 -31.90
CA THR A 339 -11.71 -10.66 -30.98
C THR A 339 -10.20 -10.90 -31.10
N ALA A 340 -9.42 -9.82 -30.98
CA ALA A 340 -7.96 -9.90 -30.91
C ALA A 340 -7.44 -9.04 -29.76
N VAL A 341 -6.39 -9.50 -29.11
CA VAL A 341 -5.77 -8.79 -27.98
C VAL A 341 -4.27 -8.66 -28.19
N ILE A 342 -3.64 -7.65 -27.56
CA ILE A 342 -2.20 -7.43 -27.72
C ILE A 342 -1.38 -8.42 -26.90
N GLY A 343 -1.92 -9.08 -25.88
CA GLY A 343 -1.16 -10.00 -25.04
C GLY A 343 -1.97 -10.55 -23.85
N PRO A 344 -1.34 -11.42 -23.02
CA PRO A 344 -2.02 -12.24 -22.00
C PRO A 344 -2.80 -11.46 -20.94
N ALA A 345 -2.28 -10.31 -20.49
CA ALA A 345 -3.00 -9.51 -19.49
C ALA A 345 -4.31 -8.95 -20.05
N THR A 346 -4.32 -8.56 -21.33
CA THR A 346 -5.53 -8.10 -22.02
C THR A 346 -6.47 -9.25 -22.31
N GLU A 347 -5.94 -10.43 -22.67
CA GLU A 347 -6.70 -11.66 -22.86
C GLU A 347 -7.39 -12.07 -21.56
N LYS A 348 -6.66 -12.16 -20.45
CA LYS A 348 -7.22 -12.48 -19.14
C LYS A 348 -8.34 -11.51 -18.78
N ARG A 349 -8.13 -10.21 -19.01
CA ARG A 349 -9.17 -9.22 -18.72
C ARG A 349 -10.41 -9.37 -19.60
N LEU A 350 -10.24 -9.71 -20.87
CA LEU A 350 -11.35 -10.03 -21.77
C LEU A 350 -12.10 -11.27 -21.31
N PHE A 351 -11.37 -12.28 -20.84
CA PHE A 351 -11.94 -13.51 -20.29
C PHE A 351 -12.74 -13.28 -19.01
N ASP A 352 -12.37 -12.31 -18.17
CA ASP A 352 -13.16 -11.92 -16.98
C ASP A 352 -14.57 -11.43 -17.35
N PHE A 353 -14.77 -10.95 -18.58
CA PHE A 353 -16.08 -10.63 -19.13
C PHE A 353 -16.75 -11.80 -19.88
N GLY A 354 -16.16 -13.00 -19.83
CA GLY A 354 -16.71 -14.21 -20.45
C GLY A 354 -16.37 -14.40 -21.93
N LEU A 355 -15.42 -13.63 -22.47
CA LEU A 355 -15.03 -13.72 -23.89
C LEU A 355 -13.59 -14.24 -24.02
N LYS A 356 -13.43 -15.27 -24.87
CA LYS A 356 -12.10 -15.78 -25.24
C LYS A 356 -11.64 -15.07 -26.53
N SER A 357 -10.37 -14.64 -26.56
CA SER A 357 -9.81 -14.01 -27.75
C SER A 357 -9.50 -15.02 -28.84
N ASP A 358 -9.79 -14.68 -30.12
CA ASP A 358 -9.45 -15.49 -31.29
C ASP A 358 -7.98 -15.33 -31.68
N ILE A 359 -7.36 -14.19 -31.37
CA ILE A 359 -5.96 -13.89 -31.66
C ILE A 359 -5.27 -13.34 -30.42
N VAL A 360 -4.19 -14.02 -30.01
CA VAL A 360 -3.22 -13.55 -29.01
C VAL A 360 -1.83 -13.71 -29.61
N PRO A 361 -1.07 -12.64 -29.88
CA PRO A 361 0.23 -12.73 -30.50
C PRO A 361 1.31 -13.22 -29.50
N GLU A 362 2.37 -13.84 -30.01
CA GLU A 362 3.48 -14.35 -29.20
C GLU A 362 4.29 -13.25 -28.49
N SER A 363 4.37 -12.05 -29.09
CA SER A 363 5.01 -10.89 -28.47
C SER A 363 4.06 -9.69 -28.43
N TYR A 364 4.11 -8.94 -27.33
CA TYR A 364 3.09 -7.98 -26.88
C TYR A 364 3.28 -6.59 -27.50
N ARG A 365 3.38 -6.52 -28.85
CA ARG A 365 3.60 -5.30 -29.63
C ARG A 365 2.56 -5.18 -30.74
N ALA A 366 2.32 -3.95 -31.19
CA ALA A 366 1.42 -3.66 -32.29
C ALA A 366 1.78 -4.43 -33.56
N GLU A 367 3.08 -4.51 -33.86
CA GLU A 367 3.65 -5.22 -34.99
C GLU A 367 3.37 -6.73 -34.98
N SER A 368 3.29 -7.32 -33.79
CA SER A 368 2.98 -8.74 -33.63
C SER A 368 1.48 -9.02 -33.79
N VAL A 369 0.62 -8.08 -33.41
CA VAL A 369 -0.80 -8.16 -33.76
C VAL A 369 -0.97 -8.14 -35.28
N VAL A 370 -0.29 -7.23 -35.98
CA VAL A 370 -0.31 -7.17 -37.46
C VAL A 370 0.15 -8.50 -38.07
N LYS A 371 1.26 -9.08 -37.60
CA LYS A 371 1.74 -10.40 -38.07
C LYS A 371 0.72 -11.51 -37.85
N ALA A 372 0.01 -11.51 -36.73
CA ALA A 372 -1.02 -12.50 -36.46
C ALA A 372 -2.24 -12.40 -37.40
N PHE A 373 -2.42 -11.27 -38.06
CA PHE A 373 -3.42 -11.07 -39.13
C PHE A 373 -2.92 -11.42 -40.53
N ALA A 374 -1.61 -11.64 -40.74
CA ALA A 374 -1.00 -11.87 -42.07
C ALA A 374 -1.57 -13.10 -42.81
N GLY A 375 -2.15 -14.08 -42.10
CA GLY A 375 -2.83 -15.25 -42.70
C GLY A 375 -4.33 -15.15 -42.80
N LYS A 376 -4.92 -13.98 -42.51
CA LYS A 376 -6.37 -13.77 -42.50
C LYS A 376 -6.77 -12.75 -43.55
N ASP A 377 -7.84 -13.07 -44.31
CA ASP A 377 -8.42 -12.10 -45.27
C ASP A 377 -9.21 -11.04 -44.45
N VAL A 378 -8.64 -9.86 -44.38
CA VAL A 378 -9.24 -8.68 -43.73
C VAL A 378 -9.71 -7.62 -44.75
N THR A 379 -9.58 -7.91 -46.03
CA THR A 379 -9.99 -7.00 -47.11
C THR A 379 -11.48 -6.64 -46.99
N GLY A 380 -11.77 -5.34 -46.89
CA GLY A 380 -13.12 -4.84 -46.70
C GLY A 380 -13.76 -5.13 -45.34
N LYS A 381 -13.09 -5.88 -44.45
CA LYS A 381 -13.58 -6.16 -43.08
C LYS A 381 -13.53 -4.92 -42.22
N LYS A 382 -14.61 -4.66 -41.48
CA LYS A 382 -14.66 -3.57 -40.51
C LYS A 382 -14.06 -4.00 -39.16
N ILE A 383 -13.10 -3.25 -38.70
CA ILE A 383 -12.36 -3.48 -37.44
C ILE A 383 -12.63 -2.33 -36.49
N LEU A 384 -13.21 -2.61 -35.33
CA LEU A 384 -13.29 -1.66 -34.22
C LEU A 384 -12.05 -1.75 -33.35
N LEU A 385 -11.38 -0.60 -33.12
CA LEU A 385 -10.17 -0.49 -32.33
C LEU A 385 -10.37 0.53 -31.18
N PRO A 386 -10.99 0.13 -30.05
CA PRO A 386 -11.13 0.98 -28.88
C PRO A 386 -9.79 1.05 -28.13
N ARG A 387 -9.20 2.24 -28.03
CA ARG A 387 -7.84 2.43 -27.50
C ARG A 387 -7.64 3.79 -26.82
N ALA A 388 -6.45 4.05 -26.30
CA ALA A 388 -6.08 5.37 -25.79
C ALA A 388 -6.11 6.43 -26.91
N LYS A 389 -6.55 7.64 -26.59
CA LYS A 389 -6.50 8.79 -27.52
C LYS A 389 -5.09 9.05 -28.05
N GLU A 390 -4.07 8.85 -27.19
CA GLU A 390 -2.64 9.14 -27.46
C GLU A 390 -1.88 7.92 -28.02
N ALA A 391 -2.55 6.88 -28.46
CA ALA A 391 -1.89 5.64 -28.90
C ALA A 391 -1.18 5.81 -30.24
N ARG A 392 -0.04 5.08 -30.42
CA ARG A 392 0.76 5.14 -31.67
C ARG A 392 -0.03 4.59 -32.88
N PRO A 393 0.03 5.24 -34.05
CA PRO A 393 -0.82 4.91 -35.20
C PRO A 393 -0.38 3.66 -36.01
N VAL A 394 0.64 2.91 -35.56
CA VAL A 394 1.20 1.78 -36.30
C VAL A 394 0.15 0.73 -36.64
N LEU A 395 -0.59 0.24 -35.64
CA LEU A 395 -1.56 -0.84 -35.83
C LEU A 395 -2.68 -0.48 -36.82
N PRO A 396 -3.40 0.65 -36.67
CA PRO A 396 -4.45 1.01 -37.63
C PRO A 396 -3.91 1.27 -39.03
N LEU A 397 -2.71 1.83 -39.18
CA LEU A 397 -2.10 2.07 -40.49
C LEU A 397 -1.79 0.75 -41.22
N GLU A 398 -1.18 -0.21 -40.54
CA GLU A 398 -0.83 -1.49 -41.14
C GLU A 398 -2.09 -2.32 -41.49
N LEU A 399 -3.11 -2.34 -40.62
CA LEU A 399 -4.37 -3.02 -40.93
C LEU A 399 -5.08 -2.39 -42.15
N LYS A 400 -5.05 -1.06 -42.29
CA LYS A 400 -5.57 -0.37 -43.49
C LYS A 400 -4.78 -0.74 -44.75
N LYS A 401 -3.43 -0.89 -44.68
CA LYS A 401 -2.64 -1.38 -45.81
C LYS A 401 -3.00 -2.80 -46.23
N MET A 402 -3.48 -3.63 -45.28
CA MET A 402 -3.99 -4.96 -45.54
C MET A 402 -5.43 -4.96 -46.13
N GLY A 403 -6.01 -3.78 -46.41
CA GLY A 403 -7.32 -3.63 -46.98
C GLY A 403 -8.50 -3.56 -45.98
N ALA A 404 -8.24 -3.53 -44.68
CA ALA A 404 -9.27 -3.43 -43.66
C ALA A 404 -9.83 -2.00 -43.55
N VAL A 405 -11.10 -1.89 -43.16
CA VAL A 405 -11.76 -0.63 -42.76
C VAL A 405 -11.63 -0.50 -41.25
N VAL A 406 -10.69 0.32 -40.79
CA VAL A 406 -10.43 0.44 -39.35
C VAL A 406 -11.13 1.68 -38.80
N ASP A 407 -12.02 1.45 -37.82
CA ASP A 407 -12.65 2.46 -36.99
C ASP A 407 -11.92 2.56 -35.66
N GLU A 408 -11.08 3.58 -35.54
CA GLU A 408 -10.27 3.87 -34.37
C GLU A 408 -11.04 4.83 -33.46
N VAL A 409 -11.41 4.36 -32.25
CA VAL A 409 -12.17 5.17 -31.30
C VAL A 409 -11.42 5.32 -29.98
N ALA A 410 -11.40 6.53 -29.45
CA ALA A 410 -10.87 6.78 -28.14
C ALA A 410 -11.80 6.16 -27.08
N ALA A 411 -11.37 5.10 -26.42
CA ALA A 411 -12.07 4.51 -25.30
C ALA A 411 -11.69 5.18 -23.97
N TYR A 412 -10.47 5.69 -23.86
CA TYR A 412 -9.95 6.40 -22.70
C TYR A 412 -8.85 7.38 -23.10
N ARG A 413 -8.46 8.23 -22.15
CA ARG A 413 -7.30 9.14 -22.26
C ARG A 413 -6.42 9.02 -21.02
N THR A 414 -5.15 9.38 -21.18
CA THR A 414 -4.17 9.42 -20.09
C THR A 414 -3.92 10.87 -19.69
N LEU A 415 -4.18 11.21 -18.43
CA LEU A 415 -3.95 12.55 -17.88
C LEU A 415 -2.71 12.53 -16.99
N ALA A 416 -1.87 13.56 -17.05
CA ALA A 416 -0.79 13.74 -16.09
C ALA A 416 -1.36 14.10 -14.71
N VAL A 417 -0.77 13.55 -13.65
CA VAL A 417 -1.13 13.80 -12.24
C VAL A 417 0.08 14.42 -11.54
N LYS A 418 -0.14 15.49 -10.78
CA LYS A 418 0.90 16.22 -10.06
C LYS A 418 0.71 16.23 -8.54
N ASP A 419 -0.33 15.59 -8.03
CA ASP A 419 -0.79 15.70 -6.63
C ASP A 419 0.27 15.31 -5.57
N ASN A 420 1.26 14.49 -5.95
CA ASN A 420 2.31 14.01 -5.03
C ASN A 420 3.69 14.64 -5.29
N ALA A 421 3.79 15.64 -6.15
CA ALA A 421 5.08 16.23 -6.56
C ALA A 421 5.86 16.79 -5.36
N ASP A 422 5.19 17.54 -4.46
CA ASP A 422 5.83 18.16 -3.29
C ASP A 422 6.35 17.13 -2.29
N VAL A 423 5.56 16.09 -2.01
CA VAL A 423 5.97 14.99 -1.12
C VAL A 423 7.16 14.24 -1.72
N LEU A 424 7.10 13.97 -3.02
CA LEU A 424 8.16 13.28 -3.74
C LEU A 424 9.44 14.12 -3.79
N SER A 425 9.35 15.42 -4.12
CA SER A 425 10.48 16.35 -4.11
C SER A 425 11.14 16.41 -2.74
N THR A 426 10.36 16.53 -1.67
CA THR A 426 10.87 16.55 -0.30
C THR A 426 11.64 15.26 0.01
N ARG A 427 11.06 14.10 -0.26
CA ARG A 427 11.69 12.80 0.02
C ARG A 427 12.94 12.52 -0.82
N LEU A 428 12.97 13.01 -2.06
CA LEU A 428 14.17 12.95 -2.92
C LEU A 428 15.30 13.82 -2.34
N LYS A 429 14.99 15.06 -1.94
CA LYS A 429 15.96 15.98 -1.28
C LYS A 429 16.49 15.41 0.05
N GLU A 430 15.65 14.73 0.80
CA GLU A 430 16.04 14.03 2.03
C GLU A 430 16.79 12.72 1.77
N ARG A 431 16.99 12.32 0.50
CA ARG A 431 17.63 11.06 0.09
C ARG A 431 17.00 9.83 0.76
N SER A 432 15.68 9.85 0.90
CA SER A 432 14.87 8.79 1.52
C SER A 432 14.16 7.90 0.51
N ILE A 433 14.57 7.94 -0.76
CA ILE A 433 14.09 7.10 -1.87
C ILE A 433 15.29 6.36 -2.46
N ASP A 434 15.21 5.03 -2.49
CA ASP A 434 16.29 4.16 -3.00
C ASP A 434 16.09 3.80 -4.46
N MET A 435 14.82 3.70 -4.92
CA MET A 435 14.51 3.28 -6.28
C MET A 435 13.25 3.95 -6.83
N ILE A 436 13.23 4.13 -8.16
CA ILE A 436 12.04 4.54 -8.93
C ILE A 436 11.81 3.54 -10.05
N THR A 437 10.54 3.12 -10.23
CA THR A 437 10.15 2.17 -11.27
C THR A 437 9.37 2.85 -12.38
N PHE A 438 9.75 2.60 -13.64
CA PHE A 438 9.04 3.03 -14.83
C PHE A 438 8.44 1.84 -15.58
N THR A 439 7.13 1.80 -15.72
CA THR A 439 6.40 0.72 -16.38
C THR A 439 5.91 1.09 -17.78
N SER A 440 6.19 2.31 -18.25
CA SER A 440 5.93 2.78 -19.62
C SER A 440 6.71 4.06 -19.92
N SER A 441 6.91 4.38 -21.19
CA SER A 441 7.52 5.65 -21.63
C SER A 441 6.75 6.87 -21.14
N SER A 442 5.42 6.78 -21.02
CA SER A 442 4.59 7.87 -20.49
C SER A 442 4.83 8.12 -19.00
N THR A 443 5.05 7.07 -18.20
CA THR A 443 5.36 7.26 -16.77
C THR A 443 6.70 7.94 -16.57
N ALA A 444 7.72 7.64 -17.40
CA ALA A 444 9.02 8.34 -17.35
C ALA A 444 8.89 9.82 -17.75
N LYS A 445 8.18 10.10 -18.85
CA LYS A 445 7.96 11.49 -19.32
C LYS A 445 7.20 12.34 -18.29
N ASN A 446 6.13 11.78 -17.73
CA ASN A 446 5.31 12.50 -16.77
C ASN A 446 6.03 12.67 -15.43
N PHE A 447 6.82 11.69 -15.01
CA PHE A 447 7.67 11.82 -13.82
C PHE A 447 8.70 12.97 -14.01
N HIS A 448 9.39 13.01 -15.14
CA HIS A 448 10.30 14.10 -15.48
C HIS A 448 9.60 15.46 -15.42
N ALA A 449 8.38 15.55 -15.95
CA ALA A 449 7.60 16.79 -15.97
C ALA A 449 7.11 17.26 -14.58
N LEU A 450 7.27 16.47 -13.51
CA LEU A 450 7.00 16.90 -12.13
C LEU A 450 8.06 17.89 -11.62
N PHE A 451 9.27 17.88 -12.21
CA PHE A 451 10.44 18.64 -11.76
C PHE A 451 10.99 19.57 -12.84
N PRO A 452 10.19 20.54 -13.35
CA PRO A 452 10.57 21.33 -14.53
C PRO A 452 11.71 22.33 -14.26
N THR A 453 11.97 22.66 -13.00
CA THR A 453 12.95 23.70 -12.59
C THR A 453 14.10 23.15 -11.76
N GLU A 454 14.09 21.86 -11.43
CA GLU A 454 15.10 21.23 -10.57
C GLU A 454 16.19 20.54 -11.40
N ASP A 455 17.43 20.51 -10.89
CA ASP A 455 18.47 19.67 -11.49
C ASP A 455 18.17 18.20 -11.22
N LEU A 456 17.75 17.51 -12.26
CA LEU A 456 17.35 16.11 -12.18
C LEU A 456 18.53 15.22 -11.74
N LYS A 457 19.77 15.54 -12.12
CA LYS A 457 20.96 14.76 -11.74
C LYS A 457 21.21 14.83 -10.23
N ASP A 458 21.10 16.01 -9.66
CA ASP A 458 21.28 16.17 -8.21
C ASP A 458 20.14 15.48 -7.46
N LEU A 459 18.91 15.67 -7.93
CA LEU A 459 17.73 15.08 -7.30
C LEU A 459 17.74 13.54 -7.32
N MET A 460 18.28 12.93 -8.40
CA MET A 460 18.36 11.47 -8.58
C MET A 460 19.67 10.86 -8.04
N GLN A 461 20.52 11.61 -7.38
CA GLN A 461 21.77 11.08 -6.84
C GLN A 461 21.51 9.97 -5.82
N GLY A 462 22.04 8.77 -6.08
CA GLY A 462 21.86 7.58 -5.24
C GLY A 462 20.54 6.83 -5.47
N VAL A 463 19.71 7.28 -6.43
CA VAL A 463 18.44 6.62 -6.76
C VAL A 463 18.63 5.63 -7.90
N THR A 464 18.28 4.36 -7.68
CA THR A 464 18.26 3.33 -8.71
C THR A 464 17.03 3.46 -9.61
N ILE A 465 17.21 3.48 -10.93
CA ILE A 465 16.08 3.52 -11.87
C ILE A 465 15.86 2.14 -12.47
N ALA A 466 14.64 1.61 -12.31
CA ALA A 466 14.21 0.33 -12.85
C ALA A 466 13.13 0.50 -13.93
N SER A 467 13.32 -0.13 -15.08
CA SER A 467 12.43 -0.06 -16.25
C SER A 467 11.87 -1.42 -16.63
N ILE A 468 10.59 -1.45 -17.00
CA ILE A 468 9.89 -2.68 -17.42
C ILE A 468 10.43 -3.26 -18.74
N GLY A 469 11.12 -2.48 -19.54
CA GLY A 469 11.64 -2.93 -20.83
C GLY A 469 12.44 -1.87 -21.58
N PRO A 470 13.06 -2.23 -22.71
CA PRO A 470 14.04 -1.38 -23.41
C PRO A 470 13.43 -0.07 -23.92
N VAL A 471 12.24 -0.08 -24.50
CA VAL A 471 11.59 1.14 -25.04
C VAL A 471 11.34 2.17 -23.94
N THR A 472 10.99 1.73 -22.73
CA THR A 472 10.81 2.61 -21.57
C THR A 472 12.17 3.08 -21.05
N ALA A 473 13.17 2.20 -21.04
CA ALA A 473 14.53 2.53 -20.63
C ALA A 473 15.16 3.58 -21.54
N ASP A 474 15.03 3.43 -22.86
CA ASP A 474 15.56 4.39 -23.83
C ASP A 474 14.88 5.76 -23.66
N THR A 475 13.54 5.77 -23.50
CA THR A 475 12.82 7.02 -23.19
C THR A 475 13.32 7.68 -21.90
N ALA A 476 13.60 6.90 -20.86
CA ALA A 476 14.12 7.44 -19.60
C ALA A 476 15.55 8.00 -19.77
N ARG A 477 16.41 7.32 -20.51
CA ARG A 477 17.78 7.80 -20.84
C ARG A 477 17.74 9.11 -21.65
N ASP A 478 16.87 9.19 -22.66
CA ASP A 478 16.66 10.41 -23.45
C ASP A 478 16.24 11.62 -22.60
N LEU A 479 15.57 11.36 -21.47
CA LEU A 479 15.17 12.34 -20.47
C LEU A 479 16.25 12.64 -19.42
N GLY A 480 17.43 12.01 -19.51
CA GLY A 480 18.54 12.24 -18.61
C GLY A 480 18.58 11.35 -17.36
N PHE A 481 17.72 10.32 -17.26
CA PHE A 481 17.81 9.33 -16.18
C PHE A 481 18.92 8.30 -16.46
N ASP A 482 19.67 7.94 -15.40
CA ASP A 482 20.56 6.80 -15.44
C ASP A 482 19.77 5.51 -15.12
N VAL A 483 19.55 4.67 -16.14
CA VAL A 483 18.72 3.46 -16.00
C VAL A 483 19.58 2.26 -15.66
N HIS A 484 19.47 1.78 -14.43
CA HIS A 484 20.29 0.69 -13.86
C HIS A 484 19.70 -0.69 -14.14
N ILE A 485 18.37 -0.82 -14.12
CA ILE A 485 17.68 -2.11 -14.23
C ILE A 485 16.71 -2.07 -15.41
N VAL A 486 16.84 -3.07 -16.33
CA VAL A 486 15.88 -3.29 -17.41
C VAL A 486 15.43 -4.73 -17.36
N ALA A 487 14.11 -4.95 -17.19
CA ALA A 487 13.56 -6.28 -17.14
C ALA A 487 13.74 -7.03 -18.46
N LYS A 488 14.10 -8.32 -18.40
CA LYS A 488 14.21 -9.22 -19.57
C LYS A 488 12.85 -9.65 -20.09
N SER A 489 11.88 -9.84 -19.18
CA SER A 489 10.49 -10.09 -19.50
C SER A 489 9.68 -8.82 -19.18
N TYR A 490 8.97 -8.27 -20.16
CA TYR A 490 8.30 -6.96 -20.11
C TYR A 490 6.94 -7.02 -19.38
N THR A 491 6.95 -7.67 -18.23
CA THR A 491 5.79 -7.90 -17.36
C THR A 491 6.09 -7.42 -15.94
N ILE A 492 5.06 -7.25 -15.12
CA ILE A 492 5.24 -6.90 -13.70
C ILE A 492 6.07 -7.95 -12.96
N PRO A 493 5.79 -9.27 -13.07
CA PRO A 493 6.66 -10.29 -12.48
C PRO A 493 8.10 -10.23 -12.98
N GLY A 494 8.31 -9.95 -14.28
CA GLY A 494 9.65 -9.79 -14.86
C GLY A 494 10.42 -8.59 -14.30
N LEU A 495 9.74 -7.46 -14.06
CA LEU A 495 10.33 -6.29 -13.41
C LEU A 495 10.69 -6.59 -11.94
N CYS A 496 9.80 -7.24 -11.19
CA CYS A 496 10.07 -7.67 -9.82
C CYS A 496 11.29 -8.59 -9.74
N GLN A 497 11.39 -9.57 -10.66
CA GLN A 497 12.52 -10.48 -10.70
C GLN A 497 13.85 -9.76 -11.04
N ALA A 498 13.80 -8.77 -11.94
CA ALA A 498 14.99 -7.98 -12.28
C ALA A 498 15.44 -7.11 -11.10
N ILE A 499 14.50 -6.51 -10.36
CA ILE A 499 14.76 -5.76 -9.13
C ILE A 499 15.38 -6.68 -8.08
N LEU A 500 14.76 -7.84 -7.82
CA LEU A 500 15.27 -8.82 -6.86
C LEU A 500 16.70 -9.24 -7.18
N SER A 501 17.00 -9.54 -8.47
CA SER A 501 18.35 -9.94 -8.90
C SER A 501 19.40 -8.83 -8.80
N HIS A 502 19.01 -7.57 -8.65
CA HIS A 502 19.92 -6.45 -8.43
C HIS A 502 20.39 -6.35 -6.96
N PHE A 503 19.55 -6.81 -6.01
CA PHE A 503 19.85 -6.78 -4.58
C PHE A 503 20.33 -8.14 -4.04
N SER A 504 20.32 -9.19 -4.84
CA SER A 504 20.88 -10.52 -4.51
C SER A 504 22.33 -10.61 -4.94
#